data_71dd68d34548b5567524b4d35b33235f
#
_entry.id   71dd68d34548b5567524b4d35b33235f
#
_cell.length_a   1.000
_cell.length_b   1.000
_cell.length_c   1.000
_cell.angle_alpha   90.00
_cell.angle_beta   90.00
_cell.angle_gamma   90.00
#
_symmetry.space_group_name_H-M   'P 1'
#
loop_
_entity.id
_entity.type
_entity.pdbx_description
1 polymer ?
#
loop_
_entity_poly.entity_id
_entity_poly.type
_entity_poly.pdbx_seq_one_letter_code
_entity_poly.pdbx_strand_id
1 'polypeptide(L)'
;MGSFKGHILPGSFFLIAGLWWAGKYSLWYATRRNKSAGAGRLATRAMQRRMEILEGAVVLSFSLIGILAEQFVASGPRFHLFDPTQQQWAQLMIWQHSTMYLFFALSGATTLAIHVTDVAPLALDRLMLAIAFFNEGFLFMYHLHGRDMLDVHVHQLLLTARLSPVADAFLEMLPRQRCXLELLAFHHVCLLQGSWFWQIGFVLYPPSEVKWDLKDHNNVMFITMCYCWHLACAIITVSVIYCTVCCVVRTKLRRMPPMEMGLLKPRDTGGESEDEVL
;
A
#
# COMPACT_ATOMS: atom_id res chain seq x y z
N MET A 1 19.61 9.86 14.50
CA MET A 1 19.93 10.43 13.18
C MET A 1 19.39 9.54 12.08
N GLY A 2 18.82 10.10 11.03
CA GLY A 2 18.37 9.34 9.87
C GLY A 2 19.54 8.65 9.16
N SER A 3 19.26 7.64 8.38
CA SER A 3 20.27 6.90 7.63
C SER A 3 19.73 6.45 6.27
N PHE A 4 20.63 6.13 5.35
CA PHE A 4 20.30 5.56 4.05
C PHE A 4 19.43 4.31 4.22
N LYS A 5 19.83 3.38 5.08
CA LYS A 5 19.10 2.13 5.36
C LYS A 5 17.72 2.40 5.96
N GLY A 6 17.59 3.42 6.81
CA GLY A 6 16.32 3.81 7.44
C GLY A 6 15.27 4.34 6.44
N HIS A 7 15.69 4.80 5.27
CA HIS A 7 14.79 5.25 4.21
C HIS A 7 14.52 4.14 3.18
N ILE A 8 15.55 3.35 2.83
CA ILE A 8 15.41 2.29 1.83
C ILE A 8 14.49 1.16 2.33
N LEU A 9 14.57 0.80 3.61
CA LEU A 9 13.76 -0.30 4.16
C LEU A 9 12.25 -0.02 3.98
N PRO A 10 11.68 1.08 4.53
CA PRO A 10 10.25 1.38 4.28
C PRO A 10 9.97 1.62 2.79
N GLY A 11 10.86 2.27 2.06
CA GLY A 11 10.71 2.49 0.62
C GLY A 11 10.53 1.19 -0.16
N SER A 12 11.33 0.17 0.17
CA SER A 12 11.22 -1.16 -0.45
C SER A 12 9.90 -1.83 -0.12
N PHE A 13 9.43 -1.70 1.14
CA PHE A 13 8.12 -2.24 1.54
C PHE A 13 6.98 -1.62 0.72
N PHE A 14 6.98 -0.30 0.55
CA PHE A 14 5.95 0.40 -0.23
C PHE A 14 6.02 0.05 -1.72
N LEU A 15 7.22 -0.12 -2.29
CA LEU A 15 7.37 -0.56 -3.68
C LEU A 15 6.78 -1.97 -3.89
N ILE A 16 7.14 -2.91 -3.02
CA ILE A 16 6.64 -4.30 -3.09
C ILE A 16 5.11 -4.31 -2.93
N ALA A 17 4.59 -3.59 -1.93
CA ALA A 17 3.15 -3.50 -1.67
C ALA A 17 2.42 -2.85 -2.85
N GLY A 18 2.95 -1.75 -3.39
CA GLY A 18 2.35 -1.05 -4.54
C GLY A 18 2.28 -1.92 -5.79
N LEU A 19 3.35 -2.65 -6.11
CA LEU A 19 3.37 -3.60 -7.24
C LEU A 19 2.38 -4.76 -7.01
N TRP A 20 2.37 -5.31 -5.82
CA TRP A 20 1.43 -6.38 -5.43
C TRP A 20 -0.01 -5.94 -5.59
N TRP A 21 -0.36 -4.79 -5.02
CA TRP A 21 -1.73 -4.26 -5.08
C TRP A 21 -2.12 -3.92 -6.52
N ALA A 22 -1.23 -3.28 -7.29
CA ALA A 22 -1.49 -2.99 -8.71
C ALA A 22 -1.82 -4.26 -9.49
N GLY A 23 -1.06 -5.34 -9.30
CA GLY A 23 -1.30 -6.64 -9.92
C GLY A 23 -2.61 -7.30 -9.45
N LYS A 24 -2.81 -7.38 -8.14
CA LYS A 24 -3.98 -7.98 -7.49
C LYS A 24 -5.30 -7.32 -7.97
N TYR A 25 -5.35 -6.00 -7.92
CA TYR A 25 -6.57 -5.26 -8.27
C TYR A 25 -6.81 -5.22 -9.79
N SER A 26 -5.74 -5.19 -10.59
CA SER A 26 -5.86 -5.34 -12.06
C SER A 26 -6.45 -6.71 -12.42
N LEU A 27 -5.99 -7.76 -11.77
CA LEU A 27 -6.49 -9.13 -11.97
C LEU A 27 -7.96 -9.24 -11.53
N TRP A 28 -8.28 -8.70 -10.36
CA TRP A 28 -9.65 -8.67 -9.85
C TRP A 28 -10.60 -7.93 -10.81
N TYR A 29 -10.19 -6.76 -11.29
CA TYR A 29 -10.97 -5.95 -12.24
C TYR A 29 -11.15 -6.69 -13.57
N ALA A 30 -10.09 -7.25 -14.15
CA ALA A 30 -10.12 -7.96 -15.43
C ALA A 30 -11.01 -9.21 -15.35
N THR A 31 -10.94 -9.97 -14.25
CA THR A 31 -11.78 -11.16 -14.05
C THR A 31 -13.24 -10.81 -13.81
N ARG A 32 -13.51 -9.74 -13.03
CA ARG A 32 -14.88 -9.29 -12.75
C ARG A 32 -15.60 -8.79 -14.01
N ARG A 33 -14.90 -8.06 -14.87
CA ARG A 33 -15.45 -7.52 -16.13
C ARG A 33 -15.86 -8.62 -17.09
N ASN A 34 -15.20 -9.77 -17.03
CA ASN A 34 -15.42 -10.90 -17.94
C ASN A 34 -16.30 -12.01 -17.34
N LYS A 35 -16.92 -11.79 -16.19
CA LYS A 35 -17.78 -12.81 -15.56
C LYS A 35 -19.13 -12.97 -16.24
N SER A 36 -19.34 -14.15 -16.79
CA SER A 36 -20.62 -14.79 -16.90
C SER A 36 -20.51 -16.12 -16.14
N ALA A 37 -21.09 -16.25 -14.95
CA ALA A 37 -21.50 -17.50 -14.32
C ALA A 37 -21.14 -17.74 -12.85
N GLY A 38 -22.04 -18.46 -12.19
CA GLY A 38 -22.08 -18.67 -10.76
C GLY A 38 -20.98 -19.52 -10.14
N ALA A 39 -20.53 -20.58 -10.82
CA ALA A 39 -19.48 -21.51 -10.28
C ALA A 39 -18.12 -20.83 -10.09
N GLY A 40 -17.79 -19.88 -10.94
CA GLY A 40 -16.53 -19.11 -10.83
C GLY A 40 -16.50 -18.16 -9.62
N ARG A 41 -17.64 -17.82 -9.04
CA ARG A 41 -17.72 -16.89 -7.88
C ARG A 41 -17.13 -17.47 -6.61
N LEU A 42 -17.39 -18.75 -6.32
CA LEU A 42 -16.87 -19.42 -5.11
C LEU A 42 -15.36 -19.57 -5.16
N ALA A 43 -14.84 -20.05 -6.30
CA ALA A 43 -13.39 -20.17 -6.51
C ALA A 43 -12.68 -18.81 -6.42
N THR A 44 -13.31 -17.76 -6.96
CA THR A 44 -12.77 -16.38 -6.91
C THR A 44 -12.76 -15.86 -5.48
N ARG A 45 -13.80 -16.12 -4.68
CA ARG A 45 -13.87 -15.71 -3.27
C ARG A 45 -12.82 -16.42 -2.42
N ALA A 46 -12.63 -17.73 -2.61
CA ALA A 46 -11.62 -18.50 -1.90
C ALA A 46 -10.20 -17.99 -2.22
N MET A 47 -9.93 -17.72 -3.50
CA MET A 47 -8.66 -17.16 -3.93
C MET A 47 -8.43 -15.76 -3.35
N GLN A 48 -9.44 -14.90 -3.39
CA GLN A 48 -9.38 -13.55 -2.82
C GLN A 48 -9.07 -13.62 -1.31
N ARG A 49 -9.78 -14.46 -0.57
CA ARG A 49 -9.53 -14.67 0.87
C ARG A 49 -8.08 -15.09 1.15
N ARG A 50 -7.54 -16.03 0.36
CA ARG A 50 -6.14 -16.46 0.49
C ARG A 50 -5.16 -15.30 0.25
N MET A 51 -5.44 -14.46 -0.74
CA MET A 51 -4.61 -13.28 -1.05
C MET A 51 -4.66 -12.25 0.09
N GLU A 52 -5.83 -12.01 0.70
CA GLU A 52 -5.96 -11.11 1.86
C GLU A 52 -5.21 -11.66 3.09
N ILE A 53 -5.29 -12.97 3.35
CA ILE A 53 -4.56 -13.61 4.45
C ILE A 53 -3.05 -13.48 4.22
N LEU A 54 -2.58 -13.78 3.02
CA LEU A 54 -1.15 -13.62 2.67
C LEU A 54 -0.69 -12.18 2.86
N GLU A 55 -1.48 -11.22 2.39
CA GLU A 55 -1.22 -9.79 2.52
C GLU A 55 -1.13 -9.36 3.98
N GLY A 56 -2.11 -9.74 4.79
CA GLY A 56 -2.09 -9.47 6.23
C GLY A 56 -0.86 -10.05 6.93
N ALA A 57 -0.49 -11.29 6.57
CA ALA A 57 0.71 -11.95 7.12
C ALA A 57 1.99 -11.22 6.71
N VAL A 58 2.10 -10.80 5.45
CA VAL A 58 3.27 -10.06 4.93
C VAL A 58 3.37 -8.69 5.60
N VAL A 59 2.28 -7.93 5.68
CA VAL A 59 2.26 -6.60 6.33
C VAL A 59 2.65 -6.72 7.80
N LEU A 60 2.07 -7.67 8.53
CA LEU A 60 2.39 -7.92 9.95
C LEU A 60 3.88 -8.27 10.12
N SER A 61 4.38 -9.20 9.30
CA SER A 61 5.78 -9.67 9.40
C SER A 61 6.77 -8.53 9.12
N PHE A 62 6.56 -7.77 8.03
CA PHE A 62 7.43 -6.64 7.67
C PHE A 62 7.39 -5.54 8.74
N SER A 63 6.22 -5.29 9.32
CA SER A 63 6.08 -4.27 10.38
C SER A 63 6.82 -4.69 11.65
N LEU A 64 6.72 -5.96 12.04
CA LEU A 64 7.46 -6.49 13.19
C LEU A 64 8.98 -6.44 12.94
N ILE A 65 9.42 -6.81 11.74
CA ILE A 65 10.84 -6.68 11.32
C ILE A 65 11.28 -5.21 11.40
N GLY A 66 10.43 -4.28 10.94
CA GLY A 66 10.71 -2.85 11.01
C GLY A 66 10.89 -2.36 12.45
N ILE A 67 10.01 -2.75 13.37
CA ILE A 67 10.12 -2.42 14.81
C ILE A 67 11.45 -2.97 15.36
N LEU A 68 11.74 -4.25 15.09
CA LEU A 68 12.97 -4.88 15.55
C LEU A 68 14.23 -4.19 14.99
N ALA A 69 14.19 -3.83 13.72
CA ALA A 69 15.30 -3.13 13.06
C ALA A 69 15.54 -1.76 13.71
N GLU A 70 14.50 -0.98 13.98
CA GLU A 70 14.61 0.34 14.62
C GLU A 70 15.18 0.20 16.05
N GLN A 71 14.73 -0.80 16.81
CA GLN A 71 15.09 -0.94 18.22
C GLN A 71 16.47 -1.58 18.43
N PHE A 72 16.94 -2.44 17.51
CA PHE A 72 18.13 -3.27 17.79
C PHE A 72 19.33 -3.08 16.85
N VAL A 73 19.11 -2.62 15.57
CA VAL A 73 20.17 -2.74 14.54
C VAL A 73 21.36 -1.79 14.76
N ALA A 74 21.18 -0.60 15.34
CA ALA A 74 22.28 0.38 15.37
C ALA A 74 23.24 0.22 16.56
N SER A 75 22.77 0.03 17.78
CA SER A 75 23.65 0.03 18.98
C SER A 75 23.00 -0.66 20.19
N GLY A 76 22.26 -1.75 19.95
CA GLY A 76 21.59 -2.48 21.02
C GLY A 76 20.19 -1.94 21.34
N PRO A 77 19.53 -2.52 22.35
CA PRO A 77 18.13 -2.17 22.65
C PRO A 77 17.96 -0.71 23.06
N ARG A 78 17.01 -0.02 22.46
CA ARG A 78 16.76 1.42 22.64
C ARG A 78 15.40 1.69 23.27
N PHE A 79 15.09 0.96 24.34
CA PHE A 79 13.79 1.01 25.01
C PHE A 79 13.60 2.24 25.90
N HIS A 80 14.68 2.93 26.27
CA HIS A 80 14.61 4.10 27.13
C HIS A 80 14.04 5.30 26.38
N LEU A 81 12.87 5.74 26.79
CA LEU A 81 12.19 6.91 26.20
C LEU A 81 12.55 8.21 26.95
N PHE A 82 13.00 8.11 28.19
CA PHE A 82 13.38 9.25 29.01
C PHE A 82 14.75 9.01 29.63
N ASP A 83 15.63 10.01 29.55
CA ASP A 83 16.95 9.99 30.17
C ASP A 83 16.85 10.75 31.51
N PRO A 84 16.89 10.06 32.64
CA PRO A 84 16.78 10.71 33.94
C PRO A 84 18.00 11.55 34.31
N THR A 85 19.17 11.30 33.71
CA THR A 85 20.40 12.07 33.99
C THR A 85 20.38 13.44 33.31
N GLN A 86 19.86 13.49 32.06
CA GLN A 86 19.75 14.72 31.28
C GLN A 86 18.36 15.37 31.40
N GLN A 87 17.42 14.74 32.11
CA GLN A 87 16.03 15.19 32.30
C GLN A 87 15.34 15.54 30.98
N GLN A 88 15.55 14.69 29.96
CA GLN A 88 15.00 14.93 28.62
C GLN A 88 14.54 13.64 27.96
N TRP A 89 13.64 13.79 26.97
CA TRP A 89 13.18 12.68 26.12
C TRP A 89 14.33 12.19 25.24
N ALA A 90 14.49 10.87 25.19
CA ALA A 90 15.56 10.20 24.43
C ALA A 90 14.98 9.31 23.35
N GLN A 91 15.73 9.09 22.29
CA GLN A 91 15.40 8.14 21.21
C GLN A 91 14.05 8.42 20.52
N LEU A 92 13.55 9.67 20.54
CA LEU A 92 12.22 10.04 20.02
C LEU A 92 12.02 9.61 18.58
N MET A 93 13.03 9.77 17.71
CA MET A 93 12.96 9.41 16.29
C MET A 93 12.72 7.90 16.12
N ILE A 94 13.41 7.08 16.92
CA ILE A 94 13.26 5.61 16.89
C ILE A 94 11.84 5.22 17.33
N TRP A 95 11.35 5.87 18.38
CA TRP A 95 10.00 5.62 18.90
C TRP A 95 8.92 6.09 17.93
N GLN A 96 9.14 7.20 17.20
CA GLN A 96 8.23 7.64 16.11
C GLN A 96 8.15 6.58 15.01
N HIS A 97 9.30 6.10 14.50
CA HIS A 97 9.36 5.05 13.48
C HIS A 97 8.72 3.75 13.98
N SER A 98 9.04 3.32 15.19
CA SER A 98 8.45 2.12 15.81
C SER A 98 6.93 2.26 15.93
N THR A 99 6.42 3.47 16.26
CA THR A 99 4.98 3.75 16.32
C THR A 99 4.33 3.64 14.94
N MET A 100 4.97 4.14 13.90
CA MET A 100 4.48 3.98 12.51
C MET A 100 4.33 2.49 12.16
N TYR A 101 5.38 1.71 12.39
CA TYR A 101 5.36 0.26 12.13
C TYR A 101 4.31 -0.45 12.99
N LEU A 102 4.09 -0.02 14.25
CA LEU A 102 3.06 -0.58 15.12
C LEU A 102 1.66 -0.47 14.49
N PHE A 103 1.32 0.68 13.91
CA PHE A 103 0.01 0.87 13.26
C PHE A 103 -0.13 -0.01 12.01
N PHE A 104 0.94 -0.22 11.24
CA PHE A 104 0.92 -1.19 10.12
C PHE A 104 0.81 -2.63 10.64
N ALA A 105 1.46 -2.97 11.76
CA ALA A 105 1.32 -4.30 12.38
C ALA A 105 -0.13 -4.55 12.83
N LEU A 106 -0.77 -3.54 13.44
CA LEU A 106 -2.19 -3.61 13.84
C LEU A 106 -3.09 -3.80 12.62
N SER A 107 -2.81 -3.09 11.52
CA SER A 107 -3.54 -3.26 10.26
C SER A 107 -3.39 -4.69 9.71
N GLY A 108 -2.17 -5.22 9.64
CA GLY A 108 -1.91 -6.59 9.19
C GLY A 108 -2.59 -7.63 10.08
N ALA A 109 -2.52 -7.47 11.40
CA ALA A 109 -3.18 -8.35 12.38
C ALA A 109 -4.71 -8.32 12.22
N THR A 110 -5.29 -7.14 12.00
CA THR A 110 -6.74 -6.97 11.77
C THR A 110 -7.15 -7.69 10.48
N THR A 111 -6.40 -7.52 9.39
CA THR A 111 -6.65 -8.21 8.12
C THR A 111 -6.64 -9.73 8.32
N LEU A 112 -5.64 -10.25 9.03
CA LEU A 112 -5.57 -11.69 9.36
C LEU A 112 -6.76 -12.13 10.19
N ALA A 113 -7.10 -11.41 11.25
CA ALA A 113 -8.22 -11.76 12.13
C ALA A 113 -9.54 -11.85 11.35
N ILE A 114 -9.83 -10.86 10.49
CA ILE A 114 -11.04 -10.80 9.66
C ILE A 114 -11.11 -12.01 8.71
N HIS A 115 -10.03 -12.21 7.95
CA HIS A 115 -10.06 -13.20 6.85
C HIS A 115 -9.78 -14.64 7.33
N VAL A 116 -9.27 -14.84 8.55
CA VAL A 116 -9.11 -16.18 9.13
C VAL A 116 -10.39 -16.60 9.89
N THR A 117 -10.99 -15.68 10.66
CA THR A 117 -12.11 -16.04 11.57
C THR A 117 -13.50 -15.75 11.01
N ASP A 118 -13.63 -14.88 10.01
CA ASP A 118 -14.92 -14.38 9.46
C ASP A 118 -15.84 -13.69 10.50
N VAL A 119 -15.30 -13.21 11.61
CA VAL A 119 -16.08 -12.69 12.75
C VAL A 119 -16.26 -11.15 12.70
N ALA A 120 -15.36 -10.41 12.07
CA ALA A 120 -15.36 -8.95 12.11
C ALA A 120 -15.89 -8.33 10.79
N PRO A 121 -16.39 -7.08 10.83
CA PRO A 121 -16.86 -6.39 9.62
C PRO A 121 -15.75 -6.27 8.57
N LEU A 122 -16.09 -6.56 7.32
CA LEU A 122 -15.14 -6.57 6.19
C LEU A 122 -14.47 -5.22 5.90
N ALA A 123 -15.07 -4.11 6.32
CA ALA A 123 -14.49 -2.77 6.09
C ALA A 123 -13.44 -2.38 7.14
N LEU A 124 -13.30 -3.15 8.24
CA LEU A 124 -12.40 -2.82 9.35
C LEU A 124 -10.93 -2.92 8.94
N ASP A 125 -10.56 -3.85 8.08
CA ASP A 125 -9.19 -4.00 7.57
C ASP A 125 -8.75 -2.75 6.80
N ARG A 126 -9.64 -2.22 5.96
CA ARG A 126 -9.37 -1.00 5.17
C ARG A 126 -9.29 0.23 6.05
N LEU A 127 -10.20 0.33 7.04
CA LEU A 127 -10.16 1.40 8.03
C LEU A 127 -8.84 1.39 8.80
N MET A 128 -8.39 0.22 9.26
CA MET A 128 -7.11 0.09 9.98
C MET A 128 -5.92 0.46 9.11
N LEU A 129 -5.94 0.09 7.83
CA LEU A 129 -4.90 0.49 6.88
C LEU A 129 -4.89 2.02 6.67
N ALA A 130 -6.07 2.63 6.53
CA ALA A 130 -6.21 4.10 6.41
C ALA A 130 -5.69 4.81 7.67
N ILE A 131 -5.99 4.27 8.87
CA ILE A 131 -5.50 4.80 10.14
C ILE A 131 -3.96 4.68 10.20
N ALA A 132 -3.38 3.57 9.70
CA ALA A 132 -1.92 3.40 9.67
C ALA A 132 -1.27 4.46 8.78
N PHE A 133 -1.80 4.71 7.58
CA PHE A 133 -1.31 5.76 6.68
C PHE A 133 -1.50 7.17 7.28
N PHE A 134 -2.65 7.41 7.91
CA PHE A 134 -2.90 8.69 8.60
C PHE A 134 -1.89 8.92 9.71
N ASN A 135 -1.67 7.91 10.58
CA ASN A 135 -0.71 7.99 11.69
C ASN A 135 0.71 8.25 11.18
N GLU A 136 1.11 7.57 10.10
CA GLU A 136 2.41 7.79 9.47
C GLU A 136 2.55 9.24 9.01
N GLY A 137 1.57 9.76 8.27
CA GLY A 137 1.56 11.16 7.81
C GLY A 137 1.57 12.15 8.98
N PHE A 138 0.75 11.90 9.99
CA PHE A 138 0.66 12.74 11.19
C PHE A 138 2.01 12.82 11.91
N LEU A 139 2.66 11.70 12.15
CA LEU A 139 3.97 11.68 12.82
C LEU A 139 5.05 12.38 11.98
N PHE A 140 5.02 12.24 10.67
CA PHE A 140 5.97 12.93 9.77
C PHE A 140 5.83 14.45 9.81
N MET A 141 4.64 14.99 10.04
CA MET A 141 4.47 16.46 10.20
C MET A 141 5.30 17.01 11.37
N TYR A 142 5.46 16.21 12.42
CA TYR A 142 6.18 16.61 13.64
C TYR A 142 7.62 16.09 13.69
N HIS A 143 8.08 15.41 12.65
CA HIS A 143 9.41 14.80 12.53
C HIS A 143 10.46 15.79 11.96
N LEU A 144 10.02 16.93 11.42
CA LEU A 144 10.83 17.81 10.58
C LEU A 144 11.46 19.00 11.32
N HIS A 145 11.19 19.13 12.61
CA HIS A 145 11.62 20.31 13.39
C HIS A 145 13.15 20.41 13.45
N GLY A 146 13.69 21.56 13.13
CA GLY A 146 15.12 21.85 13.19
C GLY A 146 15.97 21.27 12.05
N ARG A 147 15.35 20.85 10.95
CA ARG A 147 16.03 20.28 9.77
C ARG A 147 16.33 21.36 8.72
N ASP A 148 17.32 21.10 7.87
CA ASP A 148 17.67 21.97 6.73
C ASP A 148 16.53 22.02 5.69
N MET A 149 16.51 23.08 4.88
CA MET A 149 15.43 23.40 3.94
C MET A 149 15.13 22.25 2.98
N LEU A 150 16.14 21.67 2.34
CA LEU A 150 15.94 20.55 1.40
C LEU A 150 15.45 19.28 2.12
N ASP A 151 15.95 19.01 3.33
CA ASP A 151 15.48 17.88 4.17
C ASP A 151 13.98 18.04 4.50
N VAL A 152 13.55 19.22 4.92
CA VAL A 152 12.14 19.53 5.16
C VAL A 152 11.33 19.32 3.87
N HIS A 153 11.81 19.83 2.75
CA HIS A 153 11.10 19.82 1.47
C HIS A 153 10.86 18.40 0.97
N VAL A 154 11.89 17.52 0.99
CA VAL A 154 11.72 16.13 0.49
C VAL A 154 10.72 15.34 1.34
N HIS A 155 10.67 15.61 2.65
CA HIS A 155 9.70 14.96 3.54
C HIS A 155 8.29 15.55 3.37
N GLN A 156 8.16 16.85 3.08
CA GLN A 156 6.86 17.46 2.76
C GLN A 156 6.28 16.88 1.46
N LEU A 157 7.12 16.63 0.45
CA LEU A 157 6.67 15.96 -0.78
C LEU A 157 6.19 14.53 -0.48
N LEU A 158 6.84 13.82 0.43
CA LEU A 158 6.37 12.50 0.90
C LEU A 158 4.99 12.62 1.56
N LEU A 159 4.76 13.67 2.35
CA LEU A 159 3.46 13.95 2.99
C LEU A 159 2.35 14.17 1.97
N THR A 160 2.61 14.88 0.87
CA THR A 160 1.59 15.11 -0.17
C THR A 160 1.11 13.80 -0.80
N ALA A 161 1.99 12.81 -0.94
CA ALA A 161 1.63 11.47 -1.41
C ALA A 161 0.68 10.74 -0.45
N ARG A 162 0.71 11.06 0.85
CA ARG A 162 -0.05 10.33 1.88
C ARG A 162 -1.48 10.83 2.11
N LEU A 163 -1.78 12.04 1.74
CA LEU A 163 -3.14 12.59 1.90
C LEU A 163 -4.11 11.90 0.94
N SER A 164 -3.63 11.44 -0.21
CA SER A 164 -4.43 10.74 -1.21
C SER A 164 -4.98 9.37 -0.70
N PRO A 165 -4.18 8.44 -0.14
CA PRO A 165 -4.70 7.15 0.35
C PRO A 165 -5.73 7.29 1.47
N VAL A 166 -5.61 8.29 2.33
CA VAL A 166 -6.61 8.56 3.38
C VAL A 166 -7.93 8.97 2.73
N ALA A 167 -7.89 9.87 1.76
CA ALA A 167 -9.08 10.30 1.00
C ALA A 167 -9.68 9.11 0.22
N ASP A 168 -8.85 8.29 -0.42
CA ASP A 168 -9.28 7.12 -1.19
C ASP A 168 -9.96 6.07 -0.31
N ALA A 169 -9.44 5.83 0.90
CA ALA A 169 -10.04 4.89 1.85
C ALA A 169 -11.42 5.36 2.31
N PHE A 170 -11.60 6.67 2.52
CA PHE A 170 -12.93 7.25 2.80
C PHE A 170 -13.86 7.14 1.60
N LEU A 171 -13.36 7.32 0.38
CA LEU A 171 -14.13 7.18 -0.86
C LEU A 171 -14.56 5.72 -1.11
N GLU A 172 -13.76 4.73 -0.72
CA GLU A 172 -14.12 3.30 -0.80
C GLU A 172 -15.31 2.93 0.10
N MET A 173 -15.61 3.73 1.11
CA MET A 173 -16.79 3.54 1.96
C MET A 173 -18.09 4.00 1.28
N LEU A 174 -17.99 4.72 0.13
CA LEU A 174 -19.14 5.17 -0.66
C LEU A 174 -19.57 4.12 -1.72
N PRO A 175 -20.82 4.17 -2.23
CA PRO A 175 -21.36 3.09 -3.09
C PRO A 175 -20.57 2.86 -4.39
N ARG A 176 -20.49 1.63 -4.71
CA ARG A 176 -19.67 0.82 -5.64
C ARG A 176 -19.47 1.24 -7.11
N GLN A 177 -19.96 2.35 -7.61
CA GLN A 177 -19.93 2.61 -9.07
C GLN A 177 -18.64 3.28 -9.60
N ARG A 178 -17.80 3.80 -8.73
CA ARG A 178 -16.60 4.58 -9.14
C ARG A 178 -15.28 3.84 -8.91
N CYS A 179 -15.38 2.64 -8.43
CA CYS A 179 -14.23 1.83 -7.94
C CYS A 179 -13.01 1.63 -8.85
N UNK A 180 -12.98 1.83 -9.93
CA UNK A 180 -11.91 1.53 -10.74
C UNK A 180 -10.89 2.56 -10.82
N LEU A 181 -11.40 3.71 -10.97
CA LEU A 181 -10.42 4.79 -11.04
C LEU A 181 -9.76 5.07 -9.68
N GLU A 182 -10.54 5.07 -8.64
CA GLU A 182 -10.09 5.27 -7.25
C GLU A 182 -9.09 4.21 -6.81
N LEU A 183 -9.38 2.97 -7.17
CA LEU A 183 -8.50 1.83 -6.88
C LEU A 183 -7.13 1.96 -7.57
N LEU A 184 -7.12 2.43 -8.83
CA LEU A 184 -5.88 2.69 -9.55
C LEU A 184 -5.09 3.85 -8.93
N ALA A 185 -5.77 4.89 -8.45
CA ALA A 185 -5.15 6.06 -7.82
C ALA A 185 -4.32 5.67 -6.58
N PHE A 186 -4.85 4.81 -5.70
CA PHE A 186 -4.17 4.33 -4.49
C PHE A 186 -2.82 3.65 -4.80
N HIS A 187 -2.75 2.87 -5.89
CA HIS A 187 -1.53 2.10 -6.24
C HIS A 187 -0.41 2.98 -6.78
N HIS A 188 -0.76 4.05 -7.54
CA HIS A 188 0.24 5.04 -7.97
C HIS A 188 0.91 5.68 -6.75
N VAL A 189 0.13 6.01 -5.72
CA VAL A 189 0.61 6.68 -4.53
C VAL A 189 1.56 5.78 -3.73
N CYS A 190 1.26 4.50 -3.58
CA CYS A 190 2.15 3.57 -2.88
C CYS A 190 3.49 3.39 -3.62
N LEU A 191 3.46 3.31 -4.96
CA LEU A 191 4.67 3.25 -5.77
C LEU A 191 5.47 4.55 -5.70
N LEU A 192 4.77 5.68 -5.80
CA LEU A 192 5.38 7.01 -5.64
C LEU A 192 6.06 7.13 -4.28
N GLN A 193 5.36 6.78 -3.21
CA GLN A 193 5.87 6.83 -1.84
C GLN A 193 7.11 5.93 -1.67
N GLY A 194 7.04 4.70 -2.16
CA GLY A 194 8.16 3.75 -2.09
C GLY A 194 9.39 4.25 -2.82
N SER A 195 9.23 4.68 -4.07
CA SER A 195 10.34 5.22 -4.88
C SER A 195 10.86 6.54 -4.31
N TRP A 196 9.99 7.35 -3.72
CA TRP A 196 10.36 8.63 -3.11
C TRP A 196 11.17 8.43 -1.82
N PHE A 197 10.87 7.42 -1.02
CA PHE A 197 11.71 7.05 0.13
C PHE A 197 13.15 6.73 -0.30
N TRP A 198 13.31 6.01 -1.42
CA TRP A 198 14.64 5.74 -1.99
C TRP A 198 15.33 7.04 -2.40
N GLN A 199 14.60 7.94 -3.08
CA GLN A 199 15.13 9.25 -3.49
C GLN A 199 15.59 10.08 -2.28
N ILE A 200 14.80 10.11 -1.19
CA ILE A 200 15.18 10.79 0.08
C ILE A 200 16.49 10.19 0.60
N GLY A 201 16.60 8.86 0.59
CA GLY A 201 17.83 8.17 1.00
C GLY A 201 19.05 8.65 0.21
N PHE A 202 18.94 8.76 -1.12
CA PHE A 202 20.02 9.21 -1.98
C PHE A 202 20.34 10.71 -1.83
N VAL A 203 19.34 11.55 -1.54
CA VAL A 203 19.55 13.00 -1.38
C VAL A 203 20.20 13.31 -0.03
N LEU A 204 19.66 12.75 1.06
CA LEU A 204 20.12 13.10 2.42
C LEU A 204 21.31 12.28 2.91
N TYR A 205 21.45 11.04 2.44
CA TYR A 205 22.46 10.08 2.91
C TYR A 205 23.11 9.37 1.73
N PRO A 206 23.66 10.12 0.74
CA PRO A 206 24.18 9.49 -0.47
C PRO A 206 25.30 8.50 -0.15
N PRO A 207 25.34 7.33 -0.79
CA PRO A 207 26.43 6.38 -0.61
C PRO A 207 27.74 6.85 -1.26
N SER A 208 27.68 7.87 -2.12
CA SER A 208 28.82 8.50 -2.76
C SER A 208 29.39 9.63 -1.90
N GLU A 209 30.59 10.09 -2.24
CA GLU A 209 31.24 11.24 -1.58
C GLU A 209 30.57 12.58 -1.92
N VAL A 210 29.88 12.65 -3.05
CA VAL A 210 29.19 13.87 -3.51
C VAL A 210 27.92 14.07 -2.71
N LYS A 211 27.84 15.19 -2.01
CA LYS A 211 26.69 15.53 -1.15
C LYS A 211 25.92 16.70 -1.76
N TRP A 212 24.60 16.65 -1.58
CA TRP A 212 23.70 17.74 -1.95
C TRP A 212 23.89 18.92 -0.97
N ASP A 213 23.89 20.14 -1.50
CA ASP A 213 23.76 21.32 -0.64
C ASP A 213 22.30 21.44 -0.18
N LEU A 214 22.07 21.23 1.11
CA LEU A 214 20.73 21.19 1.70
C LEU A 214 20.08 22.58 1.83
N LYS A 215 20.83 23.66 1.50
CA LYS A 215 20.37 25.05 1.60
C LYS A 215 20.20 25.73 0.23
N ASP A 216 20.56 25.05 -0.87
CA ASP A 216 20.45 25.59 -2.21
C ASP A 216 19.02 25.48 -2.76
N HIS A 217 18.42 26.62 -3.11
CA HIS A 217 17.08 26.70 -3.70
C HIS A 217 16.98 25.98 -5.06
N ASN A 218 18.06 25.94 -5.85
CA ASN A 218 18.07 25.21 -7.12
C ASN A 218 17.88 23.71 -6.89
N ASN A 219 18.45 23.17 -5.82
CA ASN A 219 18.26 21.77 -5.42
C ASN A 219 16.80 21.50 -5.02
N VAL A 220 16.15 22.44 -4.35
CA VAL A 220 14.71 22.34 -4.01
C VAL A 220 13.85 22.29 -5.28
N MET A 221 14.12 23.17 -6.25
CA MET A 221 13.40 23.19 -7.53
C MET A 221 13.64 21.89 -8.32
N PHE A 222 14.88 21.44 -8.40
CA PHE A 222 15.25 20.22 -9.12
C PHE A 222 14.57 18.99 -8.50
N ILE A 223 14.61 18.87 -7.17
CA ILE A 223 14.02 17.73 -6.46
C ILE A 223 12.49 17.69 -6.61
N THR A 224 11.85 18.88 -6.73
CA THR A 224 10.41 18.97 -7.03
C THR A 224 10.11 18.40 -8.43
N MET A 225 10.96 18.69 -9.42
CA MET A 225 10.84 18.07 -10.76
C MET A 225 11.03 16.54 -10.68
N CYS A 226 12.01 16.09 -9.91
CA CYS A 226 12.24 14.64 -9.70
C CYS A 226 10.97 13.98 -9.13
N TYR A 227 10.29 14.61 -8.18
CA TYR A 227 9.03 14.11 -7.63
C TYR A 227 7.96 13.92 -8.72
N CYS A 228 7.83 14.89 -9.62
CA CYS A 228 6.91 14.79 -10.75
C CYS A 228 7.29 13.63 -11.69
N TRP A 229 8.60 13.40 -11.89
CA TRP A 229 9.08 12.27 -12.70
C TRP A 229 8.77 10.93 -12.02
N HIS A 230 8.95 10.82 -10.71
CA HIS A 230 8.56 9.63 -9.95
C HIS A 230 7.05 9.36 -10.07
N LEU A 231 6.23 10.41 -10.00
CA LEU A 231 4.78 10.29 -10.19
C LEU A 231 4.45 9.78 -11.60
N ALA A 232 5.07 10.35 -12.64
CA ALA A 232 4.88 9.90 -14.02
C ALA A 232 5.28 8.42 -14.19
N CYS A 233 6.42 8.02 -13.62
CA CYS A 233 6.88 6.63 -13.65
C CYS A 233 5.91 5.69 -12.93
N ALA A 234 5.36 6.10 -11.79
CA ALA A 234 4.37 5.31 -11.05
C ALA A 234 3.10 5.09 -11.89
N ILE A 235 2.59 6.17 -12.53
CA ILE A 235 1.41 6.11 -13.41
C ILE A 235 1.66 5.15 -14.59
N ILE A 236 2.80 5.28 -15.26
CA ILE A 236 3.18 4.40 -16.38
C ILE A 236 3.24 2.94 -15.91
N THR A 237 3.90 2.70 -14.77
CA THR A 237 4.08 1.34 -14.21
C THR A 237 2.73 0.68 -13.94
N VAL A 238 1.82 1.37 -13.24
CA VAL A 238 0.48 0.83 -12.94
C VAL A 238 -0.31 0.60 -14.24
N SER A 239 -0.23 1.52 -15.20
CA SER A 239 -0.90 1.39 -16.50
C SER A 239 -0.39 0.17 -17.28
N VAL A 240 0.91 -0.05 -17.30
CA VAL A 240 1.53 -1.22 -17.97
C VAL A 240 1.09 -2.52 -17.28
N ILE A 241 1.11 -2.57 -15.94
CA ILE A 241 0.63 -3.74 -15.17
C ILE A 241 -0.83 -4.03 -15.53
N TYR A 242 -1.68 -3.02 -15.48
CA TYR A 242 -3.11 -3.15 -15.79
C TYR A 242 -3.33 -3.69 -17.22
N CYS A 243 -2.69 -3.08 -18.21
CA CYS A 243 -2.81 -3.51 -19.62
C CYS A 243 -2.33 -4.95 -19.81
N THR A 244 -1.18 -5.29 -19.22
CA THR A 244 -0.59 -6.64 -19.30
C THR A 244 -1.54 -7.68 -18.70
N VAL A 245 -2.05 -7.43 -17.50
CA VAL A 245 -2.97 -8.34 -16.80
C VAL A 245 -4.26 -8.51 -17.61
N CYS A 246 -4.82 -7.41 -18.15
CA CYS A 246 -6.03 -7.46 -18.98
C CYS A 246 -5.80 -8.29 -20.26
N CYS A 247 -4.65 -8.12 -20.92
CA CYS A 247 -4.28 -8.90 -22.11
C CYS A 247 -4.16 -10.39 -21.78
N VAL A 248 -3.47 -10.74 -20.69
CA VAL A 248 -3.29 -12.12 -20.24
C VAL A 248 -4.65 -12.77 -19.95
N VAL A 249 -5.51 -12.09 -19.19
CA VAL A 249 -6.84 -12.61 -18.83
C VAL A 249 -7.68 -12.84 -20.10
N ARG A 250 -7.71 -11.87 -21.02
CA ARG A 250 -8.45 -12.00 -22.29
C ARG A 250 -7.94 -13.16 -23.13
N THR A 251 -6.62 -13.33 -23.22
CA THR A 251 -5.99 -14.40 -24.00
C THR A 251 -6.32 -15.78 -23.40
N LYS A 252 -6.27 -15.90 -22.08
CA LYS A 252 -6.66 -17.15 -21.40
C LYS A 252 -8.12 -17.51 -21.64
N LEU A 253 -9.02 -16.51 -21.53
CA LEU A 253 -10.45 -16.73 -21.77
C LEU A 253 -10.74 -17.16 -23.20
N ARG A 254 -10.03 -16.61 -24.20
CA ARG A 254 -10.18 -17.00 -25.61
C ARG A 254 -9.69 -18.41 -25.89
N ARG A 255 -8.75 -18.93 -25.11
CA ARG A 255 -8.18 -20.28 -25.28
C ARG A 255 -8.97 -21.37 -24.55
N MET A 256 -9.97 -21.02 -23.73
CA MET A 256 -10.82 -22.01 -23.06
C MET A 256 -11.72 -22.72 -24.07
N PRO A 257 -11.79 -24.07 -24.01
CA PRO A 257 -12.70 -24.83 -24.90
C PRO A 257 -14.16 -24.45 -24.66
N PRO A 258 -15.04 -24.56 -25.70
CA PRO A 258 -16.46 -24.21 -25.58
C PRO A 258 -17.20 -24.98 -24.46
N MET A 259 -16.77 -26.21 -24.19
CA MET A 259 -17.38 -27.10 -23.20
C MET A 259 -17.17 -26.56 -21.76
N GLU A 260 -16.01 -26.02 -21.48
CA GLU A 260 -15.73 -25.37 -20.16
C GLU A 260 -16.48 -24.05 -20.04
N MET A 261 -16.68 -23.36 -21.15
CA MET A 261 -17.45 -22.12 -21.20
C MET A 261 -18.94 -22.37 -20.94
N GLY A 262 -19.48 -23.49 -21.39
CA GLY A 262 -20.86 -23.93 -21.13
C GLY A 262 -21.15 -24.27 -19.68
N LEU A 263 -20.16 -24.86 -19.00
CA LEU A 263 -20.24 -25.16 -17.55
C LEU A 263 -20.24 -23.89 -16.69
N LEU A 264 -19.82 -22.77 -17.28
CA LEU A 264 -19.81 -21.48 -16.60
C LEU A 264 -21.10 -20.67 -16.79
N LYS A 265 -22.05 -21.13 -17.66
CA LYS A 265 -23.38 -20.51 -17.78
C LYS A 265 -24.31 -21.00 -16.68
N PRO A 266 -25.16 -20.13 -16.10
CA PRO A 266 -26.20 -20.57 -15.19
C PRO A 266 -27.15 -21.52 -15.95
N ARG A 267 -27.46 -22.62 -15.37
CA ARG A 267 -28.52 -23.49 -15.86
C ARG A 267 -29.84 -22.71 -15.68
N ASP A 268 -30.44 -22.28 -16.80
CA ASP A 268 -31.79 -21.78 -16.78
C ASP A 268 -32.68 -22.94 -16.32
N THR A 269 -33.08 -22.88 -15.05
CA THR A 269 -34.21 -23.68 -14.59
C THR A 269 -35.42 -23.08 -15.30
N GLY A 270 -35.78 -23.68 -16.39
CA GLY A 270 -36.99 -23.35 -17.13
C GLY A 270 -38.17 -23.44 -16.17
N GLY A 271 -38.89 -22.36 -16.14
CA GLY A 271 -40.14 -22.31 -15.36
C GLY A 271 -41.08 -23.38 -15.88
N GLU A 272 -41.41 -24.33 -15.06
CA GLU A 272 -42.61 -25.11 -15.29
C GLU A 272 -43.79 -24.17 -14.93
N SER A 273 -44.48 -23.79 -16.02
CA SER A 273 -45.80 -23.19 -15.92
C SER A 273 -46.75 -24.23 -15.36
N GLU A 274 -47.12 -24.16 -14.10
CA GLU A 274 -48.34 -24.82 -13.61
C GLU A 274 -49.53 -23.90 -13.95
N ASP A 275 -50.10 -24.10 -15.12
CA ASP A 275 -51.51 -23.85 -15.35
C ASP A 275 -52.28 -24.97 -14.63
N GLU A 276 -53.21 -24.65 -13.77
CA GLU A 276 -54.56 -25.28 -13.65
C GLU A 276 -55.18 -24.98 -12.28
N VAL A 277 -56.27 -24.31 -12.36
CA VAL A 277 -57.69 -24.70 -12.37
C VAL A 277 -58.29 -24.87 -10.97
N LEU A 278 -59.33 -24.06 -10.79
CA LEU A 278 -60.41 -24.09 -9.78
C LEU A 278 -60.15 -23.36 -8.47
#